data_ee1442c60124d5ebe18979bb12f1ecdc
#
_entry.id   ee1442c60124d5ebe18979bb12f1ecdc
#
_cell.length_a   1.000
_cell.length_b   1.000
_cell.length_c   1.000
_cell.angle_alpha   90.00
_cell.angle_beta   90.00
_cell.angle_gamma   90.00
#
_symmetry.space_group_name_H-M   'P 1'
#
loop_
_entity.id
_entity.type
_entity.pdbx_description
1 polymer ?
#
loop_
_entity_poly.entity_id
_entity_poly.type
_entity_poly.pdbx_seq_one_letter_code
_entity_poly.pdbx_strand_id
1 'polypeptide(L)'
;MAPHTQQLTTAPATATTVPAVQLRGLTRSFDGRTVLDHIDLDLPAGQFTALLGHSGSGKSTLLRAIAGLDHEVVGSGRLTAPERVSVVFQDSRLLPWRRVLDNVLLGTEGKEAAAKGREALAEVGLAGRERAWPNELSGGEAQRAALARSLVREPELLLADEPFGALDALTRIRMHVLLRELWERHRPSVLLVTHDVDEAIVLADRVLVLEEGRIGLDLVIDRPHPRSYREPVLGEYRERLLAALGVTEDVD
;
A
#
# COMPACT_ATOMS: atom_id res chain seq x y z
N MET A 1 58.31 -8.67 10.10
CA MET A 1 57.26 -8.30 9.11
C MET A 1 56.28 -9.46 9.03
N ALA A 2 55.14 -9.32 9.67
CA ALA A 2 54.05 -10.32 9.60
C ALA A 2 52.93 -9.75 8.71
N PRO A 3 52.30 -10.56 7.85
CA PRO A 3 51.24 -10.07 6.97
C PRO A 3 49.95 -9.92 7.75
N HIS A 4 49.30 -8.76 7.64
CA HIS A 4 47.94 -8.49 8.13
C HIS A 4 46.94 -9.27 7.25
N THR A 5 46.30 -10.26 7.84
CA THR A 5 45.14 -10.94 7.26
C THR A 5 43.91 -10.03 7.49
N GLN A 6 43.43 -9.39 6.45
CA GLN A 6 42.11 -8.72 6.48
C GLN A 6 41.02 -9.78 6.56
N GLN A 7 40.31 -9.80 7.69
CA GLN A 7 39.05 -10.54 7.84
C GLN A 7 37.96 -9.82 7.02
N LEU A 8 37.51 -10.47 5.96
CA LEU A 8 36.29 -10.12 5.24
C LEU A 8 35.11 -10.33 6.18
N THR A 9 34.52 -9.24 6.62
CA THR A 9 33.27 -9.25 7.37
C THR A 9 32.15 -9.70 6.42
N THR A 10 31.69 -10.92 6.58
CA THR A 10 30.49 -11.43 5.91
C THR A 10 29.29 -10.61 6.39
N ALA A 11 28.59 -9.97 5.45
CA ALA A 11 27.31 -9.34 5.68
C ALA A 11 26.32 -10.37 6.29
N PRO A 12 25.44 -9.96 7.20
CA PRO A 12 24.46 -10.88 7.79
C PRO A 12 23.54 -11.43 6.68
N ALA A 13 23.41 -12.76 6.65
CA ALA A 13 22.51 -13.45 5.75
C ALA A 13 21.08 -12.90 5.97
N THR A 14 20.51 -12.28 4.95
CA THR A 14 19.12 -11.86 4.90
C THR A 14 18.28 -13.11 5.10
N ALA A 15 17.56 -13.18 6.20
CA ALA A 15 16.56 -14.22 6.43
C ALA A 15 15.64 -14.23 5.20
N THR A 16 15.56 -15.36 4.49
CA THR A 16 14.70 -15.52 3.32
C THR A 16 13.26 -15.52 3.79
N THR A 17 12.68 -14.33 3.94
CA THR A 17 11.27 -14.17 4.25
C THR A 17 10.50 -14.61 3.02
N VAL A 18 9.60 -15.58 3.17
CA VAL A 18 8.74 -16.04 2.07
C VAL A 18 7.94 -14.83 1.58
N PRO A 19 8.00 -14.46 0.29
CA PRO A 19 7.27 -13.31 -0.21
C PRO A 19 5.76 -13.58 -0.18
N ALA A 20 5.00 -12.55 0.22
CA ALA A 20 3.53 -12.58 0.15
C ALA A 20 3.04 -12.50 -1.30
N VAL A 21 3.73 -11.74 -2.15
CA VAL A 21 3.42 -11.61 -3.58
C VAL A 21 4.67 -11.91 -4.39
N GLN A 22 4.52 -12.71 -5.44
CA GLN A 22 5.57 -12.98 -6.42
C GLN A 22 5.06 -12.71 -7.82
N LEU A 23 5.79 -11.88 -8.56
CA LEU A 23 5.57 -11.63 -9.98
C LEU A 23 6.79 -12.10 -10.76
N ARG A 24 6.56 -12.79 -11.89
CA ARG A 24 7.62 -13.24 -12.79
C ARG A 24 7.22 -12.99 -14.23
N GLY A 25 7.91 -12.04 -14.87
CA GLY A 25 7.66 -11.63 -16.25
C GLY A 25 6.24 -11.15 -16.49
N LEU A 26 5.62 -10.49 -15.50
CA LEU A 26 4.22 -10.07 -15.60
C LEU A 26 4.05 -9.00 -16.66
N THR A 27 3.24 -9.31 -17.68
CA THR A 27 2.87 -8.38 -18.75
C THR A 27 1.37 -8.21 -18.80
N ARG A 28 0.91 -6.96 -19.01
CA ARG A 28 -0.51 -6.63 -19.20
C ARG A 28 -0.66 -5.63 -20.33
N SER A 29 -1.63 -5.89 -21.21
CA SER A 29 -1.88 -5.05 -22.38
C SER A 29 -3.38 -4.75 -22.54
N PHE A 30 -3.70 -3.54 -22.97
CA PHE A 30 -5.02 -3.05 -23.26
C PHE A 30 -5.05 -2.49 -24.67
N ASP A 31 -5.96 -2.92 -25.50
CA ASP A 31 -6.13 -2.48 -26.89
C ASP A 31 -4.81 -2.49 -27.69
N GLY A 32 -3.97 -3.53 -27.47
CA GLY A 32 -2.68 -3.68 -28.12
C GLY A 32 -1.53 -2.83 -27.54
N ARG A 33 -1.81 -1.97 -26.54
CA ARG A 33 -0.79 -1.20 -25.82
C ARG A 33 -0.35 -1.93 -24.56
N THR A 34 0.93 -2.23 -24.44
CA THR A 34 1.52 -2.78 -23.22
C THR A 34 1.56 -1.70 -22.14
N VAL A 35 0.95 -2.01 -20.97
CA VAL A 35 0.90 -1.15 -19.79
C VAL A 35 1.82 -1.65 -18.69
N LEU A 36 1.95 -2.98 -18.53
CA LEU A 36 2.97 -3.60 -17.69
C LEU A 36 3.85 -4.46 -18.58
N ASP A 37 5.15 -4.28 -18.44
CA ASP A 37 6.13 -4.92 -19.33
C ASP A 37 7.18 -5.71 -18.53
N HIS A 38 7.02 -7.03 -18.50
CA HIS A 38 7.95 -7.99 -17.89
C HIS A 38 8.32 -7.66 -16.44
N ILE A 39 7.33 -7.38 -15.58
CA ILE A 39 7.60 -7.08 -14.18
C ILE A 39 8.00 -8.35 -13.43
N ASP A 40 9.19 -8.32 -12.84
CA ASP A 40 9.68 -9.23 -11.81
C ASP A 40 9.69 -8.50 -10.47
N LEU A 41 8.93 -9.00 -9.48
CA LEU A 41 8.80 -8.35 -8.17
C LEU A 41 8.46 -9.37 -7.10
N ASP A 42 9.14 -9.26 -5.95
CA ASP A 42 8.79 -9.94 -4.71
C ASP A 42 8.40 -8.91 -3.65
N LEU A 43 7.21 -9.05 -3.08
CA LEU A 43 6.78 -8.29 -1.91
C LEU A 43 6.89 -9.19 -0.68
N PRO A 44 7.79 -8.89 0.26
CA PRO A 44 7.95 -9.68 1.48
C PRO A 44 6.70 -9.69 2.35
N ALA A 45 6.46 -10.81 3.04
CA ALA A 45 5.37 -10.89 4.01
C ALA A 45 5.56 -9.89 5.16
N GLY A 46 4.47 -9.21 5.53
CA GLY A 46 4.45 -8.24 6.63
C GLY A 46 5.21 -6.92 6.36
N GLN A 47 5.70 -6.68 5.13
CA GLN A 47 6.37 -5.44 4.76
C GLN A 47 5.38 -4.40 4.27
N PHE A 48 5.65 -3.13 4.59
CA PHE A 48 4.94 -1.99 4.03
C PHE A 48 5.72 -1.46 2.82
N THR A 49 5.18 -1.67 1.61
CA THR A 49 5.77 -1.21 0.35
C THR A 49 4.92 -0.11 -0.26
N ALA A 50 5.53 0.98 -0.70
CA ALA A 50 4.87 2.00 -1.51
C ALA A 50 5.25 1.85 -2.99
N LEU A 51 4.31 2.17 -3.89
CA LEU A 51 4.49 2.21 -5.32
C LEU A 51 4.21 3.62 -5.84
N LEU A 52 5.24 4.30 -6.27
CA LEU A 52 5.20 5.61 -6.92
C LEU A 52 5.23 5.48 -8.45
N GLY A 53 4.90 6.55 -9.13
CA GLY A 53 5.01 6.68 -10.60
C GLY A 53 4.05 7.72 -11.14
N HIS A 54 4.28 8.18 -12.36
CA HIS A 54 3.42 9.16 -13.03
C HIS A 54 2.01 8.62 -13.28
N SER A 55 1.07 9.54 -13.55
CA SER A 55 -0.25 9.14 -14.02
C SER A 55 -0.11 8.32 -15.33
N GLY A 56 -0.81 7.20 -15.40
CA GLY A 56 -0.73 6.29 -16.57
C GLY A 56 0.47 5.36 -16.61
N SER A 57 1.38 5.35 -15.61
CA SER A 57 2.54 4.43 -15.59
C SER A 57 2.18 2.95 -15.39
N GLY A 58 0.92 2.63 -15.01
CA GLY A 58 0.47 1.27 -14.80
C GLY A 58 0.25 0.86 -13.33
N LYS A 59 0.39 1.77 -12.35
CA LYS A 59 0.25 1.47 -10.90
C LYS A 59 -1.06 0.77 -10.55
N SER A 60 -2.19 1.37 -10.93
CA SER A 60 -3.50 0.76 -10.64
C SER A 60 -3.74 -0.51 -11.43
N THR A 61 -3.10 -0.68 -12.60
CA THR A 61 -3.11 -1.94 -13.35
C THR A 61 -2.37 -3.03 -12.60
N LEU A 62 -1.18 -2.73 -12.07
CA LEU A 62 -0.40 -3.66 -11.26
C LEU A 62 -1.16 -4.06 -9.99
N LEU A 63 -1.73 -3.08 -9.29
CA LEU A 63 -2.54 -3.33 -8.09
C LEU A 63 -3.75 -4.22 -8.42
N ARG A 64 -4.48 -3.95 -9.51
CA ARG A 64 -5.63 -4.77 -9.93
C ARG A 64 -5.21 -6.19 -10.31
N ALA A 65 -4.07 -6.35 -10.98
CA ALA A 65 -3.54 -7.67 -11.30
C ALA A 65 -3.27 -8.47 -10.01
N ILE A 66 -2.57 -7.86 -9.02
CA ILE A 66 -2.30 -8.50 -7.73
C ILE A 66 -3.60 -8.82 -6.97
N ALA A 67 -4.62 -7.95 -7.08
CA ALA A 67 -5.94 -8.15 -6.48
C ALA A 67 -6.78 -9.24 -7.17
N GLY A 68 -6.34 -9.78 -8.30
CA GLY A 68 -7.14 -10.69 -9.13
C GLY A 68 -8.37 -10.02 -9.75
N LEU A 69 -8.29 -8.72 -10.07
CA LEU A 69 -9.39 -7.92 -10.64
C LEU A 69 -9.19 -7.59 -12.12
N ASP A 70 -8.28 -8.32 -12.80
CA ASP A 70 -7.90 -8.09 -14.20
C ASP A 70 -8.26 -9.25 -15.13
N HIS A 71 -9.38 -9.95 -14.87
CA HIS A 71 -9.78 -11.20 -15.53
C HIS A 71 -9.88 -11.13 -17.06
N GLU A 72 -10.15 -9.96 -17.63
CA GLU A 72 -10.31 -9.79 -19.08
C GLU A 72 -9.09 -9.15 -19.75
N VAL A 73 -8.00 -8.96 -19.00
CA VAL A 73 -6.81 -8.26 -19.51
C VAL A 73 -5.87 -9.24 -20.17
N VAL A 74 -5.50 -8.93 -21.42
CA VAL A 74 -4.51 -9.73 -22.18
C VAL A 74 -3.13 -9.58 -21.52
N GLY A 75 -2.47 -10.70 -21.26
CA GLY A 75 -1.15 -10.66 -20.64
C GLY A 75 -0.51 -12.02 -20.50
N SER A 76 0.68 -12.02 -19.95
CA SER A 76 1.51 -13.20 -19.69
C SER A 76 2.22 -13.07 -18.34
N GLY A 77 3.03 -14.06 -18.02
CA GLY A 77 3.80 -14.12 -16.77
C GLY A 77 3.08 -14.90 -15.68
N ARG A 78 3.73 -15.00 -14.52
CA ARG A 78 3.20 -15.69 -13.36
C ARG A 78 2.98 -14.69 -12.22
N LEU A 79 1.85 -14.79 -11.55
CA LEU A 79 1.52 -14.05 -10.36
C LEU A 79 1.08 -15.02 -9.27
N THR A 80 1.66 -14.88 -8.08
CA THR A 80 1.24 -15.58 -6.87
C THR A 80 0.96 -14.53 -5.82
N ALA A 81 -0.21 -14.59 -5.20
CA ALA A 81 -0.66 -13.71 -4.11
C ALA A 81 -1.38 -14.57 -3.06
N PRO A 82 -1.50 -14.10 -1.80
CA PRO A 82 -2.25 -14.81 -0.77
C PRO A 82 -3.75 -14.84 -1.10
N GLU A 83 -4.50 -15.71 -0.43
CA GLU A 83 -5.95 -15.81 -0.63
C GLU A 83 -6.71 -14.65 0.00
N ARG A 84 -6.25 -14.15 1.16
CA ARG A 84 -6.92 -13.06 1.88
C ARG A 84 -6.34 -11.71 1.47
N VAL A 85 -6.83 -11.21 0.35
CA VAL A 85 -6.50 -9.88 -0.15
C VAL A 85 -7.64 -8.92 0.14
N SER A 86 -7.32 -7.73 0.62
CA SER A 86 -8.27 -6.61 0.75
C SER A 86 -7.78 -5.40 -0.03
N VAL A 87 -8.73 -4.64 -0.59
CA VAL A 87 -8.41 -3.43 -1.37
C VAL A 87 -9.11 -2.22 -0.76
N VAL A 88 -8.35 -1.16 -0.55
CA VAL A 88 -8.84 0.19 -0.23
C VAL A 88 -8.62 1.07 -1.45
N PHE A 89 -9.69 1.73 -1.90
CA PHE A 89 -9.65 2.62 -3.06
C PHE A 89 -9.63 4.08 -2.62
N GLN A 90 -9.33 4.96 -3.55
CA GLN A 90 -9.39 6.41 -3.37
C GLN A 90 -10.78 6.87 -2.90
N ASP A 91 -11.83 6.37 -3.55
CA ASP A 91 -13.20 6.51 -3.07
C ASP A 91 -13.51 5.39 -2.06
N SER A 92 -14.18 5.71 -0.97
CA SER A 92 -14.52 4.75 0.09
C SER A 92 -15.37 3.58 -0.39
N ARG A 93 -16.11 3.75 -1.50
CA ARG A 93 -17.00 2.74 -2.10
C ARG A 93 -17.92 2.08 -1.07
N LEU A 94 -18.41 2.88 -0.12
CA LEU A 94 -19.45 2.41 0.79
C LEU A 94 -20.77 2.31 0.03
N LEU A 95 -21.53 1.24 0.28
CA LEU A 95 -22.85 1.04 -0.30
C LEU A 95 -23.83 2.03 0.38
N PRO A 96 -24.38 3.01 -0.36
CA PRO A 96 -25.18 4.08 0.25
C PRO A 96 -26.49 3.60 0.86
N TRP A 97 -26.96 2.42 0.45
CA TRP A 97 -28.17 1.76 0.95
C TRP A 97 -27.92 0.78 2.11
N ARG A 98 -26.70 0.74 2.66
CA ARG A 98 -26.35 -0.05 3.84
C ARG A 98 -25.80 0.86 4.95
N ARG A 99 -26.08 0.49 6.19
CA ARG A 99 -25.49 1.15 7.36
C ARG A 99 -23.97 0.95 7.39
N VAL A 100 -23.26 1.77 8.15
CA VAL A 100 -21.79 1.71 8.28
C VAL A 100 -21.33 0.34 8.73
N LEU A 101 -21.93 -0.23 9.78
CA LEU A 101 -21.58 -1.58 10.22
C LEU A 101 -21.80 -2.64 9.13
N ASP A 102 -22.94 -2.57 8.40
CA ASP A 102 -23.23 -3.51 7.34
C ASP A 102 -22.26 -3.38 6.16
N ASN A 103 -21.75 -2.17 5.92
CA ASN A 103 -20.67 -1.94 4.95
C ASN A 103 -19.36 -2.58 5.40
N VAL A 104 -18.99 -2.45 6.68
CA VAL A 104 -17.77 -3.05 7.23
C VAL A 104 -17.84 -4.57 7.16
N LEU A 105 -19.03 -5.15 7.39
CA LEU A 105 -19.24 -6.60 7.40
C LEU A 105 -19.43 -7.24 6.03
N LEU A 106 -19.29 -6.49 4.92
CA LEU A 106 -19.42 -7.06 3.57
C LEU A 106 -18.45 -8.23 3.36
N GLY A 107 -19.01 -9.42 3.07
CA GLY A 107 -18.25 -10.65 2.87
C GLY A 107 -17.68 -11.27 4.16
N THR A 108 -18.16 -10.82 5.33
CA THR A 108 -17.85 -11.42 6.63
C THR A 108 -19.09 -12.15 7.15
N GLU A 109 -18.94 -13.40 7.52
CA GLU A 109 -20.02 -14.27 8.01
C GLU A 109 -19.70 -14.80 9.40
N GLY A 110 -20.74 -15.30 10.09
CA GLY A 110 -20.60 -15.95 11.39
C GLY A 110 -21.18 -15.17 12.56
N LYS A 111 -21.34 -15.86 13.68
CA LYS A 111 -21.99 -15.33 14.89
C LYS A 111 -21.24 -14.14 15.52
N GLU A 112 -19.94 -14.08 15.32
CA GLU A 112 -19.07 -13.05 15.89
C GLU A 112 -18.85 -11.85 14.94
N ALA A 113 -19.35 -11.92 13.69
CA ALA A 113 -19.13 -10.88 12.68
C ALA A 113 -19.48 -9.48 13.19
N ALA A 114 -20.65 -9.33 13.84
CA ALA A 114 -21.07 -8.03 14.36
C ALA A 114 -20.18 -7.50 15.50
N ALA A 115 -19.57 -8.37 16.30
CA ALA A 115 -18.61 -7.97 17.33
C ALA A 115 -17.30 -7.50 16.68
N LYS A 116 -16.73 -8.30 15.76
CA LYS A 116 -15.54 -7.94 14.98
C LYS A 116 -15.72 -6.63 14.20
N GLY A 117 -16.89 -6.42 13.58
CA GLY A 117 -17.18 -5.17 12.87
C GLY A 117 -17.22 -3.94 13.78
N ARG A 118 -17.77 -4.06 15.00
CA ARG A 118 -17.74 -2.96 15.98
C ARG A 118 -16.33 -2.69 16.48
N GLU A 119 -15.54 -3.72 16.71
CA GLU A 119 -14.13 -3.60 17.10
C GLU A 119 -13.33 -2.90 15.99
N ALA A 120 -13.46 -3.34 14.74
CA ALA A 120 -12.82 -2.68 13.60
C ALA A 120 -13.23 -1.21 13.45
N LEU A 121 -14.50 -0.86 13.68
CA LEU A 121 -14.96 0.53 13.70
C LEU A 121 -14.34 1.32 14.87
N ALA A 122 -14.23 0.72 16.05
CA ALA A 122 -13.59 1.36 17.18
C ALA A 122 -12.10 1.63 16.93
N GLU A 123 -11.38 0.67 16.33
CA GLU A 123 -9.96 0.82 15.95
C GLU A 123 -9.70 2.00 15.02
N VAL A 124 -10.64 2.30 14.11
CA VAL A 124 -10.55 3.46 13.21
C VAL A 124 -11.20 4.74 13.78
N GLY A 125 -11.56 4.74 15.07
CA GLY A 125 -12.16 5.90 15.73
C GLY A 125 -13.58 6.22 15.28
N LEU A 126 -14.36 5.19 14.92
CA LEU A 126 -15.77 5.29 14.50
C LEU A 126 -16.73 4.56 15.46
N ALA A 127 -16.34 4.33 16.72
CA ALA A 127 -17.24 3.80 17.73
C ALA A 127 -18.48 4.69 17.86
N GLY A 128 -19.67 4.08 17.90
CA GLY A 128 -20.96 4.79 17.94
C GLY A 128 -21.52 5.19 16.57
N ARG A 129 -20.79 4.94 15.46
CA ARG A 129 -21.25 5.24 14.10
C ARG A 129 -21.82 4.02 13.36
N GLU A 130 -22.02 2.90 14.04
CA GLU A 130 -22.45 1.61 13.46
C GLU A 130 -23.75 1.73 12.68
N ARG A 131 -24.69 2.56 13.20
CA ARG A 131 -26.02 2.77 12.62
C ARG A 131 -26.12 3.95 11.66
N ALA A 132 -25.05 4.72 11.50
CA ALA A 132 -25.03 5.83 10.56
C ALA A 132 -25.15 5.36 9.12
N TRP A 133 -25.67 6.23 8.24
CA TRP A 133 -25.62 6.02 6.80
C TRP A 133 -24.32 6.60 6.22
N PRO A 134 -23.82 6.09 5.08
CA PRO A 134 -22.61 6.64 4.45
C PRO A 134 -22.66 8.14 4.17
N ASN A 135 -23.82 8.69 3.83
CA ASN A 135 -24.02 10.12 3.57
C ASN A 135 -24.00 11.01 4.84
N GLU A 136 -24.03 10.41 6.01
CA GLU A 136 -23.88 11.09 7.29
C GLU A 136 -22.41 11.17 7.75
N LEU A 137 -21.50 10.57 6.97
CA LEU A 137 -20.06 10.58 7.26
C LEU A 137 -19.35 11.70 6.50
N SER A 138 -18.38 12.34 7.13
CA SER A 138 -17.38 13.12 6.42
C SER A 138 -16.52 12.23 5.50
N GLY A 139 -15.83 12.83 4.52
CA GLY A 139 -14.94 12.07 3.63
C GLY A 139 -13.88 11.24 4.38
N GLY A 140 -13.29 11.83 5.44
CA GLY A 140 -12.34 11.11 6.29
C GLY A 140 -12.98 9.99 7.12
N GLU A 141 -14.21 10.17 7.61
CA GLU A 141 -14.95 9.10 8.29
C GLU A 141 -15.32 7.97 7.32
N ALA A 142 -15.75 8.30 6.12
CA ALA A 142 -16.05 7.32 5.08
C ALA A 142 -14.81 6.50 4.69
N GLN A 143 -13.64 7.15 4.60
CA GLN A 143 -12.39 6.48 4.31
C GLN A 143 -11.93 5.58 5.49
N ARG A 144 -12.11 6.02 6.74
CA ARG A 144 -11.88 5.16 7.91
C ARG A 144 -12.80 3.95 7.95
N ALA A 145 -14.08 4.11 7.59
CA ALA A 145 -15.01 2.98 7.48
C ALA A 145 -14.59 1.98 6.38
N ALA A 146 -14.08 2.47 5.24
CA ALA A 146 -13.53 1.62 4.19
C ALA A 146 -12.27 0.86 4.66
N LEU A 147 -11.41 1.51 5.45
CA LEU A 147 -10.26 0.86 6.07
C LEU A 147 -10.69 -0.21 7.08
N ALA A 148 -11.67 0.06 7.95
CA ALA A 148 -12.24 -0.95 8.84
C ALA A 148 -12.80 -2.16 8.08
N ARG A 149 -13.52 -1.92 6.96
CA ARG A 149 -14.02 -2.98 6.08
C ARG A 149 -12.89 -3.85 5.51
N SER A 150 -11.75 -3.25 5.20
CA SER A 150 -10.61 -4.01 4.68
C SER A 150 -9.94 -4.87 5.74
N LEU A 151 -9.90 -4.41 6.99
CA LEU A 151 -9.20 -5.07 8.10
C LEU A 151 -10.04 -6.13 8.81
N VAL A 152 -11.38 -5.98 8.87
CA VAL A 152 -12.27 -6.94 9.56
C VAL A 152 -12.13 -8.36 9.05
N ARG A 153 -11.63 -8.54 7.82
CA ARG A 153 -11.36 -9.84 7.18
C ARG A 153 -9.97 -10.39 7.48
N GLU A 154 -9.18 -9.71 8.32
CA GLU A 154 -7.82 -10.11 8.69
C GLU A 154 -6.96 -10.43 7.45
N PRO A 155 -6.76 -9.47 6.53
CA PRO A 155 -6.07 -9.73 5.27
C PRO A 155 -4.60 -10.04 5.48
N GLU A 156 -4.04 -10.93 4.67
CA GLU A 156 -2.59 -11.17 4.57
C GLU A 156 -1.92 -10.11 3.69
N LEU A 157 -2.72 -9.54 2.75
CA LEU A 157 -2.28 -8.48 1.86
C LEU A 157 -3.33 -7.36 1.79
N LEU A 158 -2.91 -6.16 2.13
CA LEU A 158 -3.68 -4.94 1.98
C LEU A 158 -3.16 -4.14 0.78
N LEU A 159 -4.00 -3.96 -0.22
CA LEU A 159 -3.73 -3.13 -1.38
C LEU A 159 -4.46 -1.79 -1.20
N ALA A 160 -3.76 -0.68 -1.37
CA ALA A 160 -4.33 0.65 -1.20
C ALA A 160 -4.04 1.50 -2.45
N ASP A 161 -5.08 1.86 -3.20
CA ASP A 161 -4.99 2.64 -4.44
C ASP A 161 -5.32 4.10 -4.16
N GLU A 162 -4.30 4.94 -3.96
CA GLU A 162 -4.38 6.38 -3.63
C GLU A 162 -5.40 6.70 -2.50
N PRO A 163 -5.39 5.98 -1.37
CA PRO A 163 -6.48 5.99 -0.41
C PRO A 163 -6.71 7.34 0.28
N PHE A 164 -5.76 8.27 0.16
CA PHE A 164 -5.79 9.57 0.84
C PHE A 164 -5.86 10.76 -0.13
N GLY A 165 -5.90 10.50 -1.44
CA GLY A 165 -5.84 11.54 -2.48
C GLY A 165 -6.98 12.57 -2.41
N ALA A 166 -8.16 12.17 -1.94
CA ALA A 166 -9.34 13.04 -1.81
C ALA A 166 -9.44 13.77 -0.46
N LEU A 167 -8.48 13.56 0.48
CA LEU A 167 -8.54 14.13 1.83
C LEU A 167 -7.78 15.46 1.92
N ASP A 168 -8.28 16.36 2.78
CA ASP A 168 -7.53 17.54 3.17
C ASP A 168 -6.24 17.19 3.91
N ALA A 169 -5.28 18.12 3.97
CA ALA A 169 -3.95 17.89 4.50
C ALA A 169 -3.95 17.39 5.97
N LEU A 170 -4.80 17.96 6.84
CA LEU A 170 -4.83 17.56 8.26
C LEU A 170 -5.46 16.18 8.43
N THR A 171 -6.53 15.89 7.72
CA THR A 171 -7.17 14.58 7.72
C THR A 171 -6.22 13.53 7.15
N ARG A 172 -5.47 13.84 6.10
CA ARG A 172 -4.45 12.96 5.52
C ARG A 172 -3.38 12.58 6.54
N ILE A 173 -2.80 13.55 7.25
CA ILE A 173 -1.80 13.27 8.30
C ILE A 173 -2.35 12.33 9.37
N ARG A 174 -3.59 12.56 9.83
CA ARG A 174 -4.24 11.69 10.81
C ARG A 174 -4.46 10.27 10.27
N MET A 175 -4.79 10.15 8.99
CA MET A 175 -4.96 8.84 8.34
C MET A 175 -3.64 8.09 8.19
N HIS A 176 -2.52 8.78 7.94
CA HIS A 176 -1.19 8.16 7.90
C HIS A 176 -0.81 7.56 9.26
N VAL A 177 -1.02 8.32 10.34
CA VAL A 177 -0.78 7.81 11.71
C VAL A 177 -1.66 6.58 11.98
N LEU A 178 -2.96 6.68 11.70
CA LEU A 178 -3.91 5.58 11.90
C LEU A 178 -3.52 4.33 11.09
N LEU A 179 -3.20 4.48 9.79
CA LEU A 179 -2.81 3.35 8.96
C LEU A 179 -1.54 2.69 9.50
N ARG A 180 -0.58 3.48 9.99
CA ARG A 180 0.65 2.95 10.57
C ARG A 180 0.38 2.18 11.86
N GLU A 181 -0.45 2.70 12.77
CA GLU A 181 -0.85 2.02 14.01
C GLU A 181 -1.57 0.69 13.73
N LEU A 182 -2.48 0.68 12.75
CA LEU A 182 -3.19 -0.51 12.32
C LEU A 182 -2.23 -1.54 11.69
N TRP A 183 -1.29 -1.07 10.86
CA TRP A 183 -0.27 -1.95 10.29
C TRP A 183 0.63 -2.57 11.38
N GLU A 184 1.05 -1.81 12.38
CA GLU A 184 1.85 -2.32 13.49
C GLU A 184 1.12 -3.36 14.33
N ARG A 185 -0.21 -3.24 14.44
CA ARG A 185 -1.06 -4.17 15.18
C ARG A 185 -1.34 -5.45 14.42
N HIS A 186 -1.73 -5.34 13.15
CA HIS A 186 -2.22 -6.47 12.35
C HIS A 186 -1.14 -7.11 11.45
N ARG A 187 -0.08 -6.36 11.12
CA ARG A 187 1.06 -6.80 10.31
C ARG A 187 0.70 -7.45 8.96
N PRO A 188 -0.30 -6.99 8.21
CA PRO A 188 -0.46 -7.45 6.84
C PRO A 188 0.72 -7.00 5.98
N SER A 189 0.96 -7.69 4.87
CA SER A 189 1.75 -7.09 3.78
C SER A 189 0.96 -5.93 3.21
N VAL A 190 1.60 -4.80 2.91
CA VAL A 190 0.92 -3.62 2.34
C VAL A 190 1.58 -3.23 1.03
N LEU A 191 0.76 -2.98 0.01
CA LEU A 191 1.16 -2.25 -1.19
C LEU A 191 0.31 -0.98 -1.30
N LEU A 192 0.94 0.16 -1.01
CA LEU A 192 0.34 1.48 -1.11
C LEU A 192 0.71 2.11 -2.45
N VAL A 193 -0.26 2.33 -3.32
CA VAL A 193 -0.10 3.13 -4.53
C VAL A 193 -0.35 4.59 -4.17
N THR A 194 0.60 5.45 -4.47
CA THR A 194 0.49 6.90 -4.24
C THR A 194 1.29 7.67 -5.28
N HIS A 195 0.99 8.95 -5.43
CA HIS A 195 1.81 9.92 -6.18
C HIS A 195 2.56 10.89 -5.25
N ASP A 196 2.35 10.78 -3.94
CA ASP A 196 2.98 11.63 -2.93
C ASP A 196 4.26 10.96 -2.40
N VAL A 197 5.41 11.56 -2.73
CA VAL A 197 6.74 11.07 -2.34
C VAL A 197 6.92 11.09 -0.82
N ASP A 198 6.42 12.12 -0.16
CA ASP A 198 6.52 12.26 1.29
C ASP A 198 5.69 11.22 2.02
N GLU A 199 4.49 10.92 1.52
CA GLU A 199 3.66 9.83 2.01
C GLU A 199 4.39 8.49 1.93
N ALA A 200 4.98 8.18 0.76
CA ALA A 200 5.73 6.95 0.55
C ALA A 200 6.90 6.81 1.54
N ILE A 201 7.69 7.87 1.74
CA ILE A 201 8.84 7.86 2.65
C ILE A 201 8.42 7.70 4.11
N VAL A 202 7.34 8.37 4.52
CA VAL A 202 6.88 8.36 5.92
C VAL A 202 6.26 7.01 6.29
N LEU A 203 5.54 6.36 5.38
CA LEU A 203 4.77 5.15 5.67
C LEU A 203 5.52 3.86 5.36
N ALA A 204 6.29 3.81 4.26
CA ALA A 204 6.77 2.54 3.73
C ALA A 204 8.19 2.18 4.18
N ASP A 205 8.44 0.89 4.34
CA ASP A 205 9.79 0.34 4.55
C ASP A 205 10.57 0.22 3.24
N ARG A 206 9.85 0.15 2.10
CA ARG A 206 10.39 0.04 0.75
C ARG A 206 9.54 0.84 -0.23
N VAL A 207 10.18 1.56 -1.12
CA VAL A 207 9.52 2.37 -2.14
C VAL A 207 9.96 1.91 -3.52
N LEU A 208 8.99 1.61 -4.36
CA LEU A 208 9.17 1.24 -5.76
C LEU A 208 8.72 2.41 -6.64
N VAL A 209 9.43 2.66 -7.73
CA VAL A 209 8.98 3.59 -8.77
C VAL A 209 8.66 2.80 -10.03
N LEU A 210 7.42 2.94 -10.50
CA LEU A 210 6.94 2.35 -11.75
C LEU A 210 7.03 3.40 -12.85
N GLU A 211 7.85 3.11 -13.85
CA GLU A 211 8.08 3.95 -15.02
C GLU A 211 7.86 3.14 -16.28
N GLU A 212 7.04 3.63 -17.20
CA GLU A 212 6.74 2.99 -18.50
C GLU A 212 6.43 1.47 -18.40
N GLY A 213 5.69 1.10 -17.35
CA GLY A 213 5.29 -0.29 -17.14
C GLY A 213 6.35 -1.20 -16.54
N ARG A 214 7.49 -0.66 -16.10
CA ARG A 214 8.61 -1.39 -15.48
C ARG A 214 8.97 -0.82 -14.11
N ILE A 215 9.60 -1.61 -13.25
CA ILE A 215 10.17 -1.08 -12.00
C ILE A 215 11.50 -0.38 -12.34
N GLY A 216 11.50 0.95 -12.30
CA GLY A 216 12.67 1.78 -12.58
C GLY A 216 13.56 1.97 -11.35
N LEU A 217 12.97 2.02 -10.15
CA LEU A 217 13.70 2.15 -8.88
C LEU A 217 13.09 1.23 -7.82
N ASP A 218 13.96 0.64 -7.02
CA ASP A 218 13.64 -0.16 -5.84
C ASP A 218 14.50 0.34 -4.67
N LEU A 219 13.88 1.01 -3.70
CA LEU A 219 14.56 1.74 -2.65
C LEU A 219 14.08 1.29 -1.27
N VAL A 220 14.98 0.76 -0.47
CA VAL A 220 14.71 0.47 0.96
C VAL A 220 14.94 1.74 1.77
N ILE A 221 13.98 2.07 2.63
CA ILE A 221 14.08 3.18 3.57
C ILE A 221 14.61 2.64 4.90
N ASP A 222 15.92 2.66 5.04
CA ASP A 222 16.63 2.17 6.25
C ASP A 222 16.56 3.20 7.39
N ARG A 223 15.37 3.43 7.89
CA ARG A 223 15.08 4.33 9.02
C ARG A 223 13.97 3.75 9.89
N PRO A 224 14.09 3.83 11.22
CA PRO A 224 13.04 3.37 12.11
C PRO A 224 11.79 4.24 12.01
N HIS A 225 10.65 3.69 12.39
CA HIS A 225 9.41 4.43 12.58
C HIS A 225 9.22 4.82 14.06
N PRO A 226 8.44 5.86 14.39
CA PRO A 226 7.73 6.74 13.44
C PRO A 226 8.68 7.72 12.73
N ARG A 227 8.40 8.04 11.46
CA ARG A 227 9.13 9.04 10.67
C ARG A 227 8.32 10.33 10.59
N SER A 228 9.02 11.46 10.61
CA SER A 228 8.39 12.77 10.48
C SER A 228 8.79 13.42 9.15
N TYR A 229 7.83 14.08 8.49
CA TYR A 229 8.06 14.89 7.28
C TYR A 229 9.18 15.94 7.43
N ARG A 230 9.55 16.29 8.67
CA ARG A 230 10.54 17.32 8.99
C ARG A 230 11.95 16.77 9.23
N GLU A 231 12.16 15.47 9.14
CA GLU A 231 13.47 14.88 9.36
C GLU A 231 14.41 15.16 8.19
N PRO A 232 15.53 15.89 8.40
CA PRO A 232 16.45 16.24 7.32
C PRO A 232 17.03 15.02 6.60
N VAL A 233 17.22 13.93 7.33
CA VAL A 233 17.77 12.68 6.81
C VAL A 233 16.87 12.02 5.75
N LEU A 234 15.58 12.35 5.72
CA LEU A 234 14.64 11.88 4.70
C LEU A 234 14.79 12.65 3.38
N GLY A 235 15.50 13.79 3.38
CA GLY A 235 15.80 14.58 2.18
C GLY A 235 16.51 13.78 1.10
N GLU A 236 17.52 12.99 1.45
CA GLU A 236 18.25 12.14 0.50
C GLU A 236 17.35 11.12 -0.21
N TYR A 237 16.40 10.51 0.53
CA TYR A 237 15.43 9.60 -0.06
C TYR A 237 14.47 10.34 -1.00
N ARG A 238 14.03 11.56 -0.60
CA ARG A 238 13.15 12.41 -1.42
C ARG A 238 13.83 12.78 -2.73
N GLU A 239 15.06 13.29 -2.71
CA GLU A 239 15.83 13.64 -3.90
C GLU A 239 15.96 12.45 -4.86
N ARG A 240 16.31 11.28 -4.35
CA ARG A 240 16.42 10.05 -5.16
C ARG A 240 15.10 9.65 -5.82
N LEU A 241 14.00 9.76 -5.08
CA LEU A 241 12.66 9.41 -5.59
C LEU A 241 12.18 10.46 -6.61
N LEU A 242 12.41 11.75 -6.35
CA LEU A 242 12.09 12.83 -7.30
C LEU A 242 12.89 12.68 -8.60
N ALA A 243 14.19 12.41 -8.49
CA ALA A 243 15.03 12.16 -9.67
C ALA A 243 14.54 10.95 -10.48
N ALA A 244 14.13 9.85 -9.83
CA ALA A 244 13.56 8.69 -10.48
C ALA A 244 12.18 8.97 -11.12
N LEU A 245 11.45 9.97 -10.61
CA LEU A 245 10.22 10.48 -11.21
C LEU A 245 10.47 11.56 -12.27
N GLY A 246 11.72 11.82 -12.67
CA GLY A 246 12.05 12.84 -13.66
C GLY A 246 11.83 14.27 -13.20
N VAL A 247 11.66 14.49 -11.88
CA VAL A 247 11.57 15.82 -11.27
C VAL A 247 12.97 16.21 -10.81
N THR A 248 13.66 17.04 -11.58
CA THR A 248 14.90 17.69 -11.13
C THR A 248 14.50 19.01 -10.49
N GLU A 249 14.88 19.24 -9.23
CA GLU A 249 14.80 20.57 -8.64
C GLU A 249 15.90 21.44 -9.30
N ASP A 250 15.61 21.98 -10.48
CA ASP A 250 16.33 23.15 -10.97
C ASP A 250 15.87 24.34 -10.09
N VAL A 251 16.54 24.51 -8.95
CA VAL A 251 16.42 25.72 -8.13
C VAL A 251 17.33 26.75 -8.78
N ASP A 252 16.76 27.58 -9.66
CA ASP A 252 17.33 28.88 -10.02
C ASP A 252 17.14 29.90 -8.88
#